data_24519fd33557b81f04e49f60ca8e7947
#
_entry.id   24519fd33557b81f04e49f60ca8e7947
#
_cell.length_a   1.000
_cell.length_b   1.000
_cell.length_c   1.000
_cell.angle_alpha   90.00
_cell.angle_beta   90.00
_cell.angle_gamma   90.00
#
_symmetry.space_group_name_H-M   'P 1'
#
loop_
_entity.id
_entity.type
_entity.pdbx_description
1 polymer ?
#
loop_
_entity_poly.entity_id
_entity_poly.type
_entity_poly.pdbx_seq_one_letter_code
_entity_poly.pdbx_strand_id
1 'polypeptide(L)'
;MKNSEKMLSAIEAQDLVQAEQWFEKALLEDSDSILLDLGEYLESIGFFLQAKRIYNKLAPLYPQVNLNLAAIASEDGDLEEAFGYLEEISSNDPWYVNALLIKADLYQMEGLPDVAREKLVEASQLSDDPIITFGMAEIDFELGNFTQAIKEYASLDNRTIYEQTGISTYQRIGVSYASLGKFEAAIEFLQKAIELEYDESTVFELAVILYDQEYYQKANLYFKQLDTLSPDYEGYEYIYALSLHADHQAEEALFMAQQGLNKNPFDSQLALLASQVSYELHNIEKAESYLLAVSYTHLRAH
;
A
#
# COMPACT_ATOMS: atom_id res chain seq x y z
N MET A 1 -1.63 -9.48 -42.95
CA MET A 1 -2.16 -9.20 -41.60
C MET A 1 -2.25 -10.54 -40.88
N LYS A 2 -1.57 -10.69 -39.76
CA LYS A 2 -1.57 -11.92 -38.95
C LYS A 2 -2.95 -12.14 -38.32
N ASN A 3 -3.26 -13.37 -37.88
CA ASN A 3 -4.58 -13.62 -37.29
C ASN A 3 -4.73 -12.89 -35.94
N SER A 4 -3.66 -12.77 -35.16
CA SER A 4 -3.58 -11.93 -33.96
C SER A 4 -3.94 -10.46 -34.24
N GLU A 5 -3.39 -9.85 -35.31
CA GLU A 5 -3.71 -8.47 -35.68
C GLU A 5 -5.18 -8.28 -36.05
N LYS A 6 -5.76 -9.28 -36.72
CA LYS A 6 -7.21 -9.26 -37.06
C LYS A 6 -8.08 -9.42 -35.83
N MET A 7 -7.67 -10.25 -34.87
CA MET A 7 -8.34 -10.38 -33.60
C MET A 7 -8.38 -9.04 -32.86
N LEU A 8 -7.21 -8.37 -32.72
CA LEU A 8 -7.13 -7.08 -32.04
C LEU A 8 -8.00 -6.01 -32.73
N SER A 9 -7.99 -5.97 -34.08
CA SER A 9 -8.85 -5.06 -34.83
C SER A 9 -10.37 -5.35 -34.62
N ALA A 10 -10.73 -6.61 -34.41
CA ALA A 10 -12.11 -6.98 -34.08
C ALA A 10 -12.50 -6.59 -32.64
N ILE A 11 -11.56 -6.70 -31.69
CA ILE A 11 -11.76 -6.20 -30.31
C ILE A 11 -11.97 -4.68 -30.31
N GLU A 12 -11.14 -3.92 -31.02
CA GLU A 12 -11.28 -2.47 -31.17
C GLU A 12 -12.63 -2.08 -31.80
N ALA A 13 -13.10 -2.88 -32.76
CA ALA A 13 -14.43 -2.72 -33.39
C ALA A 13 -15.60 -3.21 -32.50
N GLN A 14 -15.32 -3.74 -31.30
CA GLN A 14 -16.29 -4.35 -30.40
C GLN A 14 -17.04 -5.58 -30.99
N ASP A 15 -16.47 -6.22 -32.00
CA ASP A 15 -17.00 -7.47 -32.60
C ASP A 15 -16.33 -8.67 -31.94
N LEU A 16 -16.78 -9.01 -30.73
CA LEU A 16 -16.24 -10.11 -29.92
C LEU A 16 -16.43 -11.47 -30.57
N VAL A 17 -17.48 -11.65 -31.40
CA VAL A 17 -17.70 -12.92 -32.15
C VAL A 17 -16.61 -13.11 -33.21
N GLN A 18 -16.31 -12.06 -33.94
CA GLN A 18 -15.24 -12.10 -34.94
C GLN A 18 -13.86 -12.20 -34.30
N ALA A 19 -13.66 -11.51 -33.15
CA ALA A 19 -12.42 -11.60 -32.37
C ALA A 19 -12.15 -13.05 -31.96
N GLU A 20 -13.12 -13.78 -31.41
CA GLU A 20 -12.96 -15.19 -31.03
C GLU A 20 -12.62 -16.08 -32.23
N GLN A 21 -13.26 -15.85 -33.42
CA GLN A 21 -12.89 -16.61 -34.60
C GLN A 21 -11.46 -16.39 -35.07
N TRP A 22 -10.95 -15.16 -34.96
CA TRP A 22 -9.58 -14.87 -35.29
C TRP A 22 -8.61 -15.39 -34.24
N PHE A 23 -9.02 -15.40 -32.95
CA PHE A 23 -8.25 -16.00 -31.86
C PHE A 23 -8.01 -17.49 -32.09
N GLU A 24 -9.04 -18.27 -32.43
CA GLU A 24 -8.91 -19.70 -32.76
C GLU A 24 -7.91 -19.94 -33.90
N LYS A 25 -7.97 -19.08 -34.95
CA LYS A 25 -6.99 -19.17 -36.05
C LYS A 25 -5.57 -18.75 -35.62
N ALA A 26 -5.46 -17.72 -34.78
CA ALA A 26 -4.16 -17.32 -34.27
C ALA A 26 -3.51 -18.45 -33.46
N LEU A 27 -4.25 -19.10 -32.58
CA LEU A 27 -3.77 -20.27 -31.82
C LEU A 27 -3.24 -21.39 -32.72
N LEU A 28 -3.80 -21.58 -33.93
CA LEU A 28 -3.40 -22.66 -34.82
C LEU A 28 -2.28 -22.29 -35.79
N GLU A 29 -2.22 -21.05 -36.22
CA GLU A 29 -1.44 -20.64 -37.41
C GLU A 29 -0.34 -19.62 -37.07
N ASP A 30 -0.48 -18.82 -36.00
CA ASP A 30 0.51 -17.81 -35.66
C ASP A 30 1.71 -18.48 -34.94
N SER A 31 2.90 -17.89 -35.04
CA SER A 31 4.10 -18.42 -34.36
C SER A 31 4.07 -18.17 -32.86
N ASP A 32 4.83 -18.97 -32.10
CA ASP A 32 4.90 -18.87 -30.63
C ASP A 32 5.29 -17.46 -30.15
N SER A 33 6.24 -16.79 -30.83
CA SER A 33 6.61 -15.41 -30.48
C SER A 33 5.43 -14.43 -30.60
N ILE A 34 4.60 -14.57 -31.64
CA ILE A 34 3.41 -13.73 -31.84
C ILE A 34 2.34 -14.05 -30.79
N LEU A 35 2.22 -15.32 -30.44
CA LEU A 35 1.30 -15.75 -29.40
C LEU A 35 1.73 -15.26 -28.01
N LEU A 36 3.04 -15.22 -27.71
CA LEU A 36 3.53 -14.62 -26.48
C LEU A 36 3.15 -13.14 -26.38
N ASP A 37 3.48 -12.35 -27.42
CA ASP A 37 3.14 -10.92 -27.48
C ASP A 37 1.60 -10.71 -27.37
N LEU A 38 0.82 -11.58 -28.02
CA LEU A 38 -0.65 -11.53 -27.94
C LEU A 38 -1.15 -11.87 -26.54
N GLY A 39 -0.56 -12.89 -25.89
CA GLY A 39 -0.92 -13.30 -24.52
C GLY A 39 -0.71 -12.17 -23.53
N GLU A 40 0.48 -11.54 -23.54
CA GLU A 40 0.80 -10.40 -22.68
C GLU A 40 -0.14 -9.20 -22.90
N TYR A 41 -0.44 -8.90 -24.18
CA TYR A 41 -1.37 -7.84 -24.51
C TYR A 41 -2.79 -8.14 -24.01
N LEU A 42 -3.29 -9.36 -24.23
CA LEU A 42 -4.63 -9.78 -23.79
C LEU A 42 -4.78 -9.76 -22.28
N GLU A 43 -3.72 -10.20 -21.56
CA GLU A 43 -3.64 -10.11 -20.12
C GLU A 43 -3.75 -8.65 -19.66
N SER A 44 -2.98 -7.74 -20.27
CA SER A 44 -2.96 -6.32 -19.91
C SER A 44 -4.30 -5.60 -20.10
N ILE A 45 -5.17 -6.09 -20.98
CA ILE A 45 -6.51 -5.55 -21.25
C ILE A 45 -7.64 -6.37 -20.62
N GLY A 46 -7.31 -7.34 -19.75
CA GLY A 46 -8.28 -8.13 -18.99
C GLY A 46 -8.92 -9.31 -19.73
N PHE A 47 -8.38 -9.73 -20.87
CA PHE A 47 -8.85 -10.94 -21.60
C PHE A 47 -8.14 -12.18 -21.05
N PHE A 48 -8.24 -12.40 -19.74
CA PHE A 48 -7.53 -13.46 -19.02
C PHE A 48 -7.82 -14.87 -19.55
N LEU A 49 -9.05 -15.15 -19.97
CA LEU A 49 -9.39 -16.47 -20.51
C LEU A 49 -8.60 -16.80 -21.78
N GLN A 50 -8.47 -15.85 -22.69
CA GLN A 50 -7.73 -16.03 -23.94
C GLN A 50 -6.21 -16.05 -23.66
N ALA A 51 -5.70 -15.18 -22.77
CA ALA A 51 -4.31 -15.20 -22.34
C ALA A 51 -3.93 -16.56 -21.72
N LYS A 52 -4.74 -17.08 -20.79
CA LYS A 52 -4.54 -18.40 -20.17
C LYS A 52 -4.50 -19.54 -21.21
N ARG A 53 -5.34 -19.48 -22.24
CA ARG A 53 -5.32 -20.48 -23.33
C ARG A 53 -4.02 -20.42 -24.15
N ILE A 54 -3.51 -19.23 -24.43
CA ILE A 54 -2.21 -19.05 -25.10
C ILE A 54 -1.09 -19.61 -24.22
N TYR A 55 -1.01 -19.18 -22.96
CA TYR A 55 0.06 -19.59 -22.06
C TYR A 55 0.06 -21.10 -21.80
N ASN A 56 -1.10 -21.73 -21.62
CA ASN A 56 -1.21 -23.19 -21.49
C ASN A 56 -0.68 -23.94 -22.73
N LYS A 57 -0.90 -23.38 -23.94
CA LYS A 57 -0.33 -23.95 -25.15
C LYS A 57 1.17 -23.83 -25.19
N LEU A 58 1.73 -22.72 -24.69
CA LEU A 58 3.15 -22.38 -24.79
C LEU A 58 3.99 -22.94 -23.63
N ALA A 59 3.38 -23.20 -22.47
CA ALA A 59 4.08 -23.64 -21.26
C ALA A 59 5.07 -24.81 -21.45
N PRO A 60 4.78 -25.84 -22.26
CA PRO A 60 5.73 -26.94 -22.48
C PRO A 60 7.05 -26.54 -23.12
N LEU A 61 7.09 -25.41 -23.84
CA LEU A 61 8.27 -24.91 -24.53
C LEU A 61 8.86 -23.63 -23.89
N TYR A 62 8.03 -22.92 -23.17
CA TYR A 62 8.35 -21.62 -22.56
C TYR A 62 7.93 -21.61 -21.09
N PRO A 63 8.72 -22.23 -20.18
CA PRO A 63 8.36 -22.35 -18.76
C PRO A 63 8.04 -21.01 -18.06
N GLN A 64 8.60 -19.90 -18.55
CA GLN A 64 8.33 -18.56 -17.99
C GLN A 64 6.85 -18.16 -18.03
N VAL A 65 6.05 -18.67 -18.96
CA VAL A 65 4.61 -18.34 -19.03
C VAL A 65 3.82 -18.92 -17.83
N ASN A 66 4.42 -19.85 -17.08
CA ASN A 66 3.83 -20.33 -15.84
C ASN A 66 3.78 -19.24 -14.77
N LEU A 67 4.64 -18.21 -14.84
CA LEU A 67 4.54 -17.02 -13.97
C LEU A 67 3.24 -16.26 -14.25
N ASN A 68 2.93 -16.04 -15.53
CA ASN A 68 1.70 -15.38 -15.96
C ASN A 68 0.45 -16.21 -15.60
N LEU A 69 0.51 -17.54 -15.82
CA LEU A 69 -0.57 -18.44 -15.42
C LEU A 69 -0.82 -18.41 -13.92
N ALA A 70 0.24 -18.38 -13.11
CA ALA A 70 0.13 -18.27 -11.66
C ALA A 70 -0.47 -16.91 -11.23
N ALA A 71 -0.07 -15.81 -11.89
CA ALA A 71 -0.64 -14.49 -11.62
C ALA A 71 -2.15 -14.46 -11.92
N ILE A 72 -2.57 -14.96 -13.09
CA ILE A 72 -3.99 -15.05 -13.46
C ILE A 72 -4.77 -15.93 -12.48
N ALA A 73 -4.24 -17.10 -12.09
CA ALA A 73 -4.89 -17.97 -11.11
C ALA A 73 -5.03 -17.32 -9.74
N SER A 74 -4.01 -16.54 -9.32
CA SER A 74 -4.05 -15.76 -8.07
C SER A 74 -5.14 -14.69 -8.10
N GLU A 75 -5.29 -13.95 -9.21
CA GLU A 75 -6.36 -12.96 -9.39
C GLU A 75 -7.76 -13.60 -9.38
N ASP A 76 -7.89 -14.81 -9.93
CA ASP A 76 -9.11 -15.60 -9.87
C ASP A 76 -9.40 -16.18 -8.46
N GLY A 77 -8.45 -16.05 -7.53
CA GLY A 77 -8.52 -16.60 -6.16
C GLY A 77 -8.21 -18.09 -6.06
N ASP A 78 -7.73 -18.72 -7.12
CA ASP A 78 -7.35 -20.12 -7.15
C ASP A 78 -5.86 -20.29 -6.81
N LEU A 79 -5.54 -20.18 -5.51
CA LEU A 79 -4.16 -20.28 -5.03
C LEU A 79 -3.55 -21.66 -5.27
N GLU A 80 -4.37 -22.74 -5.23
CA GLU A 80 -3.89 -24.10 -5.48
C GLU A 80 -3.40 -24.23 -6.94
N GLU A 81 -4.18 -23.72 -7.90
CA GLU A 81 -3.77 -23.69 -9.31
C GLU A 81 -2.53 -22.81 -9.50
N ALA A 82 -2.46 -21.65 -8.83
CA ALA A 82 -1.30 -20.74 -8.89
C ALA A 82 -0.01 -21.44 -8.43
N PHE A 83 -0.04 -22.10 -7.27
CA PHE A 83 1.10 -22.89 -6.79
C PHE A 83 1.47 -24.02 -7.78
N GLY A 84 0.48 -24.70 -8.36
CA GLY A 84 0.70 -25.74 -9.36
C GLY A 84 1.51 -25.26 -10.55
N TYR A 85 1.20 -24.09 -11.11
CA TYR A 85 1.99 -23.49 -12.19
C TYR A 85 3.42 -23.15 -11.76
N LEU A 86 3.61 -22.63 -10.55
CA LEU A 86 4.94 -22.28 -10.04
C LEU A 86 5.81 -23.49 -9.71
N GLU A 87 5.23 -24.66 -9.47
CA GLU A 87 5.96 -25.92 -9.25
C GLU A 87 6.57 -26.47 -10.56
N GLU A 88 6.01 -26.12 -11.70
CA GLU A 88 6.55 -26.51 -13.01
C GLU A 88 7.86 -25.75 -13.35
N ILE A 89 8.21 -24.69 -12.62
CA ILE A 89 9.45 -23.94 -12.81
C ILE A 89 10.51 -24.57 -11.89
N SER A 90 11.48 -25.24 -12.50
CA SER A 90 12.55 -25.94 -11.77
C SER A 90 13.59 -24.98 -11.20
N SER A 91 14.33 -25.41 -10.15
CA SER A 91 15.41 -24.63 -9.54
C SER A 91 16.59 -24.28 -10.45
N ASN A 92 16.72 -24.96 -11.60
CA ASN A 92 17.72 -24.66 -12.61
C ASN A 92 17.23 -23.69 -13.70
N ASP A 93 15.96 -23.29 -13.63
CA ASP A 93 15.37 -22.38 -14.59
C ASP A 93 15.79 -20.93 -14.29
N PRO A 94 16.10 -20.12 -15.29
CA PRO A 94 16.39 -18.69 -15.08
C PRO A 94 15.29 -17.91 -14.39
N TRP A 95 14.05 -18.39 -14.47
CA TRP A 95 12.85 -17.78 -13.90
C TRP A 95 12.52 -18.25 -12.48
N TYR A 96 13.34 -19.12 -11.87
CA TYR A 96 13.09 -19.70 -10.57
C TYR A 96 13.01 -18.65 -9.45
N VAL A 97 13.86 -17.63 -9.50
CA VAL A 97 13.82 -16.50 -8.55
C VAL A 97 12.48 -15.80 -8.62
N ASN A 98 11.96 -15.53 -9.83
CA ASN A 98 10.63 -14.91 -10.01
C ASN A 98 9.53 -15.81 -9.45
N ALA A 99 9.63 -17.13 -9.66
CA ALA A 99 8.66 -18.06 -9.07
C ALA A 99 8.70 -18.06 -7.54
N LEU A 100 9.88 -17.92 -6.92
CA LEU A 100 10.02 -17.79 -5.47
C LEU A 100 9.37 -16.49 -4.93
N LEU A 101 9.52 -15.36 -5.65
CA LEU A 101 8.89 -14.09 -5.29
C LEU A 101 7.36 -14.22 -5.31
N ILE A 102 6.80 -14.75 -6.40
CA ILE A 102 5.34 -14.96 -6.49
C ILE A 102 4.86 -15.95 -5.41
N LYS A 103 5.61 -17.04 -5.14
CA LYS A 103 5.28 -17.95 -4.03
C LYS A 103 5.27 -17.25 -2.68
N ALA A 104 6.19 -16.32 -2.44
CA ALA A 104 6.21 -15.53 -1.21
C ALA A 104 4.94 -14.67 -1.08
N ASP A 105 4.54 -13.99 -2.16
CA ASP A 105 3.31 -13.20 -2.18
C ASP A 105 2.07 -14.06 -1.92
N LEU A 106 1.98 -15.23 -2.57
CA LEU A 106 0.87 -16.17 -2.34
C LEU A 106 0.80 -16.65 -0.88
N TYR A 107 1.95 -16.97 -0.27
CA TYR A 107 1.98 -17.37 1.14
C TYR A 107 1.60 -16.22 2.09
N GLN A 108 1.93 -14.97 1.76
CA GLN A 108 1.44 -13.81 2.52
C GLN A 108 -0.09 -13.69 2.40
N MET A 109 -0.65 -13.86 1.20
CA MET A 109 -2.11 -13.85 0.99
C MET A 109 -2.82 -14.95 1.79
N GLU A 110 -2.19 -16.11 1.98
CA GLU A 110 -2.69 -17.20 2.84
C GLU A 110 -2.48 -16.96 4.35
N GLY A 111 -1.84 -15.83 4.74
CA GLY A 111 -1.53 -15.55 6.14
C GLY A 111 -0.40 -16.41 6.71
N LEU A 112 0.53 -16.84 5.87
CA LEU A 112 1.70 -17.66 6.22
C LEU A 112 3.01 -16.87 6.01
N PRO A 113 3.21 -15.73 6.70
CA PRO A 113 4.35 -14.85 6.46
C PRO A 113 5.71 -15.50 6.75
N ASP A 114 5.79 -16.42 7.70
CA ASP A 114 7.04 -17.16 7.99
C ASP A 114 7.48 -17.99 6.78
N VAL A 115 6.53 -18.66 6.10
CA VAL A 115 6.82 -19.45 4.89
C VAL A 115 7.15 -18.54 3.72
N ALA A 116 6.45 -17.41 3.58
CA ALA A 116 6.77 -16.38 2.59
C ALA A 116 8.22 -15.91 2.75
N ARG A 117 8.62 -15.60 3.99
CA ARG A 117 9.99 -15.20 4.30
C ARG A 117 11.03 -16.27 3.95
N GLU A 118 10.74 -17.56 4.19
CA GLU A 118 11.62 -18.65 3.77
C GLU A 118 11.84 -18.66 2.25
N LYS A 119 10.80 -18.36 1.44
CA LYS A 119 10.93 -18.27 -0.02
C LYS A 119 11.79 -17.09 -0.44
N LEU A 120 11.67 -15.94 0.21
CA LEU A 120 12.54 -14.79 -0.04
C LEU A 120 13.99 -15.05 0.39
N VAL A 121 14.22 -15.77 1.50
CA VAL A 121 15.57 -16.18 1.90
C VAL A 121 16.18 -17.14 0.87
N GLU A 122 15.39 -18.06 0.31
CA GLU A 122 15.85 -18.93 -0.79
C GLU A 122 16.19 -18.10 -2.04
N ALA A 123 15.36 -17.14 -2.41
CA ALA A 123 15.59 -16.23 -3.52
C ALA A 123 16.87 -15.38 -3.33
N SER A 124 17.13 -14.90 -2.11
CA SER A 124 18.33 -14.10 -1.78
C SER A 124 19.66 -14.86 -1.90
N GLN A 125 19.62 -16.19 -1.87
CA GLN A 125 20.81 -17.01 -2.13
C GLN A 125 21.14 -17.13 -3.63
N LEU A 126 20.19 -16.78 -4.49
CA LEU A 126 20.30 -16.93 -5.95
C LEU A 126 20.41 -15.59 -6.67
N SER A 127 19.99 -14.49 -6.03
CA SER A 127 19.97 -13.16 -6.62
C SER A 127 20.23 -12.08 -5.58
N ASP A 128 21.01 -11.07 -5.96
CA ASP A 128 21.28 -9.88 -5.16
C ASP A 128 20.27 -8.75 -5.46
N ASP A 129 19.12 -9.05 -6.05
CA ASP A 129 18.11 -8.04 -6.38
C ASP A 129 17.60 -7.37 -5.08
N PRO A 130 17.70 -6.03 -4.95
CA PRO A 130 17.26 -5.30 -3.76
C PRO A 130 15.80 -5.54 -3.38
N ILE A 131 14.93 -5.87 -4.35
CA ILE A 131 13.51 -6.13 -4.10
C ILE A 131 13.30 -7.35 -3.18
N ILE A 132 14.20 -8.33 -3.22
CA ILE A 132 14.13 -9.50 -2.35
C ILE A 132 14.37 -9.11 -0.89
N THR A 133 15.41 -8.32 -0.65
CA THR A 133 15.71 -7.80 0.69
C THR A 133 14.59 -6.87 1.17
N PHE A 134 14.01 -6.07 0.29
CA PHE A 134 12.85 -5.24 0.60
C PHE A 134 11.65 -6.09 1.02
N GLY A 135 11.32 -7.15 0.27
CA GLY A 135 10.23 -8.08 0.63
C GLY A 135 10.45 -8.74 2.00
N MET A 136 11.68 -9.18 2.32
CA MET A 136 11.99 -9.71 3.66
C MET A 136 11.77 -8.65 4.74
N ALA A 137 12.19 -7.42 4.50
CA ALA A 137 12.02 -6.30 5.43
C ALA A 137 10.53 -5.95 5.66
N GLU A 138 9.69 -5.97 4.61
CA GLU A 138 8.24 -5.77 4.74
C GLU A 138 7.60 -6.87 5.60
N ILE A 139 7.95 -8.14 5.39
CA ILE A 139 7.46 -9.24 6.22
C ILE A 139 7.90 -9.08 7.69
N ASP A 140 9.18 -8.77 7.94
CA ASP A 140 9.65 -8.54 9.30
C ASP A 140 8.99 -7.32 9.95
N PHE A 141 8.68 -6.28 9.17
CA PHE A 141 7.93 -5.12 9.63
C PHE A 141 6.50 -5.49 10.04
N GLU A 142 5.78 -6.23 9.21
CA GLU A 142 4.40 -6.70 9.48
C GLU A 142 4.33 -7.63 10.71
N LEU A 143 5.34 -8.49 10.88
CA LEU A 143 5.46 -9.37 12.05
C LEU A 143 5.91 -8.65 13.33
N GLY A 144 6.22 -7.35 13.27
CA GLY A 144 6.72 -6.59 14.41
C GLY A 144 8.18 -6.86 14.74
N ASN A 145 8.93 -7.53 13.89
CA ASN A 145 10.36 -7.79 14.01
C ASN A 145 11.18 -6.54 13.66
N PHE A 146 10.78 -5.38 14.18
CA PHE A 146 11.28 -4.06 13.79
C PHE A 146 12.80 -3.93 13.80
N THR A 147 13.49 -4.60 14.72
CA THR A 147 14.95 -4.55 14.76
C THR A 147 15.60 -5.19 13.53
N GLN A 148 15.01 -6.26 13.00
CA GLN A 148 15.48 -6.92 11.79
C GLN A 148 15.07 -6.13 10.56
N ALA A 149 13.83 -5.68 10.49
CA ALA A 149 13.32 -4.83 9.41
C ALA A 149 14.20 -3.58 9.20
N ILE A 150 14.57 -2.87 10.29
CA ILE A 150 15.49 -1.71 10.22
C ILE A 150 16.82 -2.07 9.56
N LYS A 151 17.43 -3.23 9.89
CA LYS A 151 18.71 -3.62 9.30
C LYS A 151 18.60 -3.89 7.81
N GLU A 152 17.52 -4.55 7.40
CA GLU A 152 17.26 -4.89 6.01
C GLU A 152 16.96 -3.62 5.20
N TYR A 153 16.03 -2.76 5.64
CA TYR A 153 15.77 -1.47 4.99
C TYR A 153 17.01 -0.57 4.92
N ALA A 154 17.82 -0.52 5.98
CA ALA A 154 19.03 0.31 6.01
C ALA A 154 20.14 -0.17 5.06
N SER A 155 20.08 -1.42 4.58
CA SER A 155 20.99 -1.94 3.56
C SER A 155 20.61 -1.55 2.13
N LEU A 156 19.40 -1.00 1.94
CA LEU A 156 18.83 -0.67 0.65
C LEU A 156 19.03 0.80 0.29
N ASP A 157 19.15 1.08 -1.01
CA ASP A 157 19.06 2.45 -1.51
C ASP A 157 17.59 2.90 -1.57
N ASN A 158 17.24 3.89 -0.75
CA ASN A 158 15.85 4.37 -0.65
C ASN A 158 15.27 4.79 -2.00
N ARG A 159 16.07 5.45 -2.84
CA ARG A 159 15.60 5.95 -4.13
C ARG A 159 15.24 4.81 -5.07
N THR A 160 16.12 3.82 -5.17
CA THR A 160 15.90 2.63 -6.00
C THR A 160 14.64 1.89 -5.59
N ILE A 161 14.43 1.68 -4.28
CA ILE A 161 13.22 1.02 -3.77
C ILE A 161 11.98 1.87 -4.04
N TYR A 162 12.05 3.17 -3.77
CA TYR A 162 10.91 4.07 -3.99
C TYR A 162 10.47 4.12 -5.46
N GLU A 163 11.42 4.19 -6.39
CA GLU A 163 11.13 4.17 -7.84
C GLU A 163 10.45 2.86 -8.29
N GLN A 164 10.71 1.75 -7.61
CA GLN A 164 10.14 0.44 -7.94
C GLN A 164 8.81 0.15 -7.24
N THR A 165 8.66 0.59 -5.99
CA THR A 165 7.56 0.16 -5.12
C THR A 165 6.63 1.30 -4.68
N GLY A 166 7.07 2.55 -4.80
CA GLY A 166 6.40 3.70 -4.21
C GLY A 166 6.53 3.81 -2.69
N ILE A 167 7.34 2.94 -2.05
CA ILE A 167 7.49 2.89 -0.59
C ILE A 167 8.86 3.44 -0.17
N SER A 168 8.88 4.37 0.77
CA SER A 168 10.12 4.92 1.33
C SER A 168 10.69 4.01 2.43
N THR A 169 11.92 3.52 2.24
CA THR A 169 12.63 2.78 3.30
C THR A 169 12.90 3.66 4.52
N TYR A 170 13.07 4.97 4.36
CA TYR A 170 13.23 5.89 5.50
C TYR A 170 11.94 6.00 6.31
N GLN A 171 10.77 6.04 5.68
CA GLN A 171 9.48 6.02 6.37
C GLN A 171 9.34 4.71 7.17
N ARG A 172 9.60 3.57 6.56
CA ARG A 172 9.55 2.26 7.22
C ARG A 172 10.51 2.15 8.42
N ILE A 173 11.75 2.65 8.26
CA ILE A 173 12.73 2.72 9.37
C ILE A 173 12.22 3.63 10.48
N GLY A 174 11.68 4.80 10.15
CA GLY A 174 11.14 5.74 11.11
C GLY A 174 10.01 5.13 11.95
N VAL A 175 9.01 4.51 11.30
CA VAL A 175 7.90 3.82 11.97
C VAL A 175 8.41 2.65 12.83
N SER A 176 9.37 1.89 12.32
CA SER A 176 10.00 0.80 13.08
C SER A 176 10.69 1.30 14.35
N TYR A 177 11.39 2.44 14.29
CA TYR A 177 12.00 3.05 15.48
C TYR A 177 10.95 3.57 16.46
N ALA A 178 9.86 4.16 15.97
CA ALA A 178 8.74 4.59 16.82
C ALA A 178 8.13 3.40 17.57
N SER A 179 7.88 2.29 16.85
CA SER A 179 7.37 1.04 17.46
C SER A 179 8.29 0.44 18.51
N LEU A 180 9.61 0.70 18.42
CA LEU A 180 10.61 0.32 19.43
C LEU A 180 10.75 1.37 20.56
N GLY A 181 9.97 2.44 20.56
CA GLY A 181 10.07 3.54 21.54
C GLY A 181 11.32 4.41 21.38
N LYS A 182 11.99 4.37 20.23
CA LYS A 182 13.19 5.16 19.91
C LYS A 182 12.82 6.42 19.13
N PHE A 183 12.09 7.31 19.79
CA PHE A 183 11.41 8.44 19.16
C PHE A 183 12.33 9.45 18.47
N GLU A 184 13.53 9.72 19.03
CA GLU A 184 14.49 10.63 18.40
C GLU A 184 14.95 10.11 17.04
N ALA A 185 15.24 8.80 16.94
CA ALA A 185 15.62 8.18 15.68
C ALA A 185 14.42 8.13 14.71
N ALA A 186 13.22 7.85 15.22
CA ALA A 186 11.99 7.87 14.42
C ALA A 186 11.78 9.23 13.76
N ILE A 187 11.87 10.32 14.54
CA ILE A 187 11.74 11.69 14.05
C ILE A 187 12.78 11.99 12.96
N GLU A 188 14.05 11.61 13.17
CA GLU A 188 15.11 11.84 12.17
C GLU A 188 14.80 11.16 10.84
N PHE A 189 14.38 9.88 10.86
CA PHE A 189 14.12 9.13 9.64
C PHE A 189 12.84 9.57 8.94
N LEU A 190 11.77 9.88 9.67
CA LEU A 190 10.54 10.41 9.08
C LEU A 190 10.77 11.81 8.46
N GLN A 191 11.60 12.67 9.08
CA GLN A 191 11.99 13.93 8.48
C GLN A 191 12.74 13.73 7.16
N LYS A 192 13.70 12.78 7.11
CA LYS A 192 14.40 12.42 5.87
C LYS A 192 13.44 11.93 4.78
N ALA A 193 12.44 11.14 5.15
CA ALA A 193 11.44 10.67 4.19
C ALA A 193 10.67 11.85 3.57
N ILE A 194 10.17 12.78 4.39
CA ILE A 194 9.41 13.96 3.96
C ILE A 194 10.27 14.93 3.12
N GLU A 195 11.55 15.08 3.46
CA GLU A 195 12.49 15.93 2.69
C GLU A 195 12.74 15.41 1.28
N LEU A 196 12.69 14.09 1.08
CA LEU A 196 12.85 13.47 -0.24
C LEU A 196 11.57 13.49 -1.05
N GLU A 197 10.46 13.20 -0.41
CA GLU A 197 9.15 13.21 -1.04
C GLU A 197 8.04 13.46 -0.02
N TYR A 198 7.10 14.33 -0.37
CA TYR A 198 5.94 14.59 0.46
C TYR A 198 4.97 13.39 0.38
N ASP A 199 4.73 12.81 1.55
CA ASP A 199 3.70 11.80 1.76
C ASP A 199 2.88 12.19 2.98
N GLU A 200 1.57 12.28 2.80
CA GLU A 200 0.64 12.78 3.83
C GLU A 200 0.58 11.89 5.07
N SER A 201 0.69 10.58 4.89
CA SER A 201 0.70 9.65 6.01
C SER A 201 1.99 9.77 6.83
N THR A 202 3.13 9.93 6.18
CA THR A 202 4.42 10.17 6.85
C THR A 202 4.43 11.49 7.62
N VAL A 203 3.85 12.55 7.05
CA VAL A 203 3.71 13.85 7.75
C VAL A 203 2.81 13.71 8.97
N PHE A 204 1.69 13.00 8.85
CA PHE A 204 0.79 12.74 9.97
C PHE A 204 1.48 11.93 11.08
N GLU A 205 2.14 10.82 10.75
CA GLU A 205 2.89 9.99 11.70
C GLU A 205 3.93 10.80 12.46
N LEU A 206 4.72 11.62 11.76
CA LEU A 206 5.71 12.49 12.39
C LEU A 206 5.06 13.51 13.32
N ALA A 207 3.96 14.12 12.91
CA ALA A 207 3.25 15.09 13.73
C ALA A 207 2.69 14.45 15.01
N VAL A 208 2.14 13.23 14.92
CA VAL A 208 1.64 12.46 16.07
C VAL A 208 2.79 12.11 17.03
N ILE A 209 3.91 11.59 16.53
CA ILE A 209 5.07 11.28 17.36
C ILE A 209 5.58 12.53 18.10
N LEU A 210 5.67 13.66 17.39
CA LEU A 210 6.08 14.92 18.00
C LEU A 210 5.11 15.40 19.08
N TYR A 211 3.80 15.23 18.87
CA TYR A 211 2.76 15.51 19.85
C TYR A 211 2.92 14.62 21.09
N ASP A 212 3.08 13.33 20.91
CA ASP A 212 3.24 12.36 22.00
C ASP A 212 4.51 12.60 22.82
N GLN A 213 5.56 13.16 22.18
CA GLN A 213 6.79 13.57 22.86
C GLN A 213 6.72 15.01 23.40
N GLU A 214 5.53 15.63 23.45
CA GLU A 214 5.29 16.99 23.97
C GLU A 214 6.02 18.10 23.19
N TYR A 215 6.48 17.83 21.95
CA TYR A 215 7.05 18.83 21.06
C TYR A 215 5.95 19.57 20.26
N TYR A 216 4.96 20.10 20.97
CA TYR A 216 3.72 20.64 20.41
C TYR A 216 3.95 21.66 19.28
N GLN A 217 4.88 22.59 19.46
CA GLN A 217 5.18 23.59 18.45
C GLN A 217 5.66 22.97 17.13
N LYS A 218 6.51 21.93 17.21
CA LYS A 218 6.96 21.20 16.02
C LYS A 218 5.83 20.37 15.42
N ALA A 219 5.04 19.69 16.25
CA ALA A 219 3.87 18.94 15.79
C ALA A 219 2.90 19.85 15.01
N ASN A 220 2.62 21.05 15.54
CA ASN A 220 1.77 22.04 14.90
C ASN A 220 2.27 22.50 13.53
N LEU A 221 3.59 22.55 13.29
CA LEU A 221 4.14 22.85 11.96
C LEU A 221 3.79 21.77 10.94
N TYR A 222 3.94 20.49 11.30
CA TYR A 222 3.62 19.37 10.42
C TYR A 222 2.11 19.18 10.23
N PHE A 223 1.30 19.32 11.27
CA PHE A 223 -0.16 19.33 11.14
C PHE A 223 -0.64 20.46 10.23
N LYS A 224 -0.06 21.67 10.35
CA LYS A 224 -0.37 22.79 9.46
C LYS A 224 0.04 22.51 8.02
N GLN A 225 1.17 21.83 7.81
CA GLN A 225 1.59 21.39 6.47
C GLN A 225 0.57 20.42 5.88
N LEU A 226 0.12 19.44 6.67
CA LEU A 226 -0.90 18.47 6.28
C LEU A 226 -2.22 19.17 5.94
N ASP A 227 -2.74 20.04 6.82
CA ASP A 227 -3.96 20.84 6.60
C ASP A 227 -3.90 21.68 5.32
N THR A 228 -2.70 22.17 4.96
CA THR A 228 -2.51 23.00 3.78
C THR A 228 -2.43 22.22 2.48
N LEU A 229 -1.71 21.07 2.50
CA LEU A 229 -1.39 20.30 1.29
C LEU A 229 -2.34 19.13 1.06
N SER A 230 -2.92 18.58 2.13
CA SER A 230 -3.82 17.43 2.11
C SER A 230 -5.01 17.64 3.07
N PRO A 231 -5.84 18.67 2.84
CA PRO A 231 -6.94 19.01 3.76
C PRO A 231 -8.01 17.93 3.87
N ASP A 232 -8.03 16.98 2.92
CA ASP A 232 -8.96 15.86 2.87
C ASP A 232 -8.41 14.59 3.57
N TYR A 233 -7.18 14.65 4.11
CA TYR A 233 -6.65 13.54 4.92
C TYR A 233 -7.54 13.32 6.15
N GLU A 234 -7.94 12.07 6.38
CA GLU A 234 -8.95 11.77 7.39
C GLU A 234 -8.36 11.72 8.81
N GLY A 235 -9.04 12.35 9.75
CA GLY A 235 -8.84 12.13 11.19
C GLY A 235 -7.72 12.92 11.84
N TYR A 236 -7.02 13.80 11.12
CA TYR A 236 -5.96 14.61 11.72
C TYR A 236 -6.47 15.76 12.61
N GLU A 237 -7.70 16.23 12.40
CA GLU A 237 -8.25 17.43 13.04
C GLU A 237 -8.28 17.29 14.56
N TYR A 238 -8.61 16.11 15.06
CA TYR A 238 -8.68 15.86 16.51
C TYR A 238 -7.33 16.01 17.19
N ILE A 239 -6.29 15.32 16.67
CA ILE A 239 -4.95 15.36 17.27
C ILE A 239 -4.30 16.73 17.04
N TYR A 240 -4.58 17.37 15.89
CA TYR A 240 -4.11 18.74 15.64
C TYR A 240 -4.74 19.73 16.64
N ALA A 241 -6.04 19.65 16.87
CA ALA A 241 -6.70 20.49 17.86
C ALA A 241 -6.17 20.25 19.28
N LEU A 242 -5.88 18.98 19.65
CA LEU A 242 -5.24 18.65 20.93
C LEU A 242 -3.83 19.26 21.03
N SER A 243 -3.04 19.19 19.97
CA SER A 243 -1.68 19.72 19.92
C SER A 243 -1.67 21.25 20.03
N LEU A 244 -2.59 21.94 19.35
CA LEU A 244 -2.78 23.38 19.48
C LEU A 244 -3.20 23.78 20.88
N HIS A 245 -4.14 23.03 21.49
CA HIS A 245 -4.59 23.29 22.86
C HIS A 245 -3.44 23.10 23.87
N ALA A 246 -2.66 22.03 23.72
CA ALA A 246 -1.48 21.78 24.57
C ALA A 246 -0.39 22.85 24.41
N ASP A 247 -0.28 23.47 23.23
CA ASP A 247 0.61 24.60 22.96
C ASP A 247 0.00 25.97 23.34
N HIS A 248 -1.09 25.97 24.11
CA HIS A 248 -1.81 27.17 24.56
C HIS A 248 -2.42 28.05 23.45
N GLN A 249 -2.66 27.48 22.28
CA GLN A 249 -3.32 28.13 21.13
C GLN A 249 -4.81 27.78 21.13
N ALA A 250 -5.55 28.24 22.16
CA ALA A 250 -6.94 27.82 22.40
C ALA A 250 -7.91 28.23 21.29
N GLU A 251 -7.71 29.40 20.67
CA GLU A 251 -8.59 29.88 19.59
C GLU A 251 -8.42 29.03 18.33
N GLU A 252 -7.17 28.72 17.96
CA GLU A 252 -6.83 27.85 16.83
C GLU A 252 -7.29 26.40 17.08
N ALA A 253 -7.14 25.91 18.31
CA ALA A 253 -7.63 24.59 18.71
C ALA A 253 -9.14 24.47 18.54
N LEU A 254 -9.90 25.49 18.97
CA LEU A 254 -11.35 25.53 18.80
C LEU A 254 -11.72 25.60 17.31
N PHE A 255 -11.01 26.39 16.53
CA PHE A 255 -11.24 26.47 15.09
C PHE A 255 -11.03 25.12 14.42
N MET A 256 -9.93 24.42 14.72
CA MET A 256 -9.65 23.11 14.16
C MET A 256 -10.65 22.05 14.60
N ALA A 257 -11.07 22.06 15.87
CA ALA A 257 -12.12 21.18 16.34
C ALA A 257 -13.45 21.41 15.61
N GLN A 258 -13.78 22.67 15.29
CA GLN A 258 -14.98 23.01 14.49
C GLN A 258 -14.85 22.51 13.04
N GLN A 259 -13.67 22.58 12.44
CA GLN A 259 -13.43 22.03 11.10
C GLN A 259 -13.68 20.51 11.07
N GLY A 260 -13.15 19.77 12.03
CA GLY A 260 -13.41 18.34 12.16
C GLY A 260 -14.89 18.03 12.40
N LEU A 261 -15.59 18.80 13.24
CA LEU A 261 -17.03 18.65 13.47
C LEU A 261 -17.88 19.00 12.22
N ASN A 262 -17.42 19.87 11.35
CA ASN A 262 -18.08 20.12 10.07
C ASN A 262 -17.99 18.92 9.12
N LYS A 263 -16.87 18.16 9.17
CA LYS A 263 -16.69 16.92 8.40
C LYS A 263 -17.46 15.75 9.06
N ASN A 264 -17.33 15.60 10.37
CA ASN A 264 -18.03 14.57 11.15
C ASN A 264 -18.77 15.18 12.36
N PRO A 265 -20.03 15.58 12.21
CA PRO A 265 -20.81 16.19 13.28
C PRO A 265 -21.08 15.29 14.50
N PHE A 266 -20.79 13.99 14.36
CA PHE A 266 -21.02 12.99 15.41
C PHE A 266 -19.76 12.60 16.17
N ASP A 267 -18.63 13.25 15.91
CA ASP A 267 -17.38 12.99 16.61
C ASP A 267 -17.47 13.52 18.06
N SER A 268 -17.64 12.59 18.98
CA SER A 268 -17.79 12.91 20.39
C SER A 268 -16.51 13.44 21.04
N GLN A 269 -15.34 13.03 20.55
CA GLN A 269 -14.04 13.48 21.07
C GLN A 269 -13.78 14.93 20.66
N LEU A 270 -14.01 15.26 19.39
CA LEU A 270 -13.92 16.64 18.90
C LEU A 270 -14.95 17.56 19.60
N ALA A 271 -16.20 17.10 19.78
CA ALA A 271 -17.23 17.90 20.46
C ALA A 271 -16.88 18.13 21.93
N LEU A 272 -16.31 17.14 22.62
CA LEU A 272 -15.85 17.30 24.01
C LEU A 272 -14.69 18.30 24.09
N LEU A 273 -13.71 18.19 23.21
CA LEU A 273 -12.59 19.14 23.14
C LEU A 273 -13.08 20.56 22.83
N ALA A 274 -13.96 20.71 21.84
CA ALA A 274 -14.56 22.02 21.50
C ALA A 274 -15.32 22.63 22.68
N SER A 275 -16.02 21.81 23.46
CA SER A 275 -16.71 22.27 24.69
C SER A 275 -15.69 22.74 25.74
N GLN A 276 -14.66 21.93 26.02
CA GLN A 276 -13.63 22.26 27.00
C GLN A 276 -12.93 23.58 26.63
N VAL A 277 -12.45 23.70 25.41
CA VAL A 277 -11.75 24.90 24.94
C VAL A 277 -12.69 26.13 24.93
N SER A 278 -13.96 25.96 24.54
CA SER A 278 -14.94 27.04 24.60
C SER A 278 -15.18 27.53 26.05
N TYR A 279 -15.18 26.62 27.02
CA TYR A 279 -15.30 26.98 28.43
C TYR A 279 -14.09 27.77 28.93
N GLU A 280 -12.88 27.36 28.56
CA GLU A 280 -11.62 28.06 28.86
C GLU A 280 -11.58 29.48 28.26
N LEU A 281 -12.14 29.64 27.06
CA LEU A 281 -12.34 30.93 26.40
C LEU A 281 -13.51 31.75 26.93
N HIS A 282 -14.13 31.33 28.05
CA HIS A 282 -15.29 31.97 28.68
C HIS A 282 -16.54 32.03 27.80
N ASN A 283 -16.66 31.18 26.80
CA ASN A 283 -17.84 31.06 25.95
C ASN A 283 -18.75 29.91 26.42
N ILE A 284 -19.47 30.12 27.51
CA ILE A 284 -20.27 29.09 28.17
C ILE A 284 -21.41 28.58 27.28
N GLU A 285 -22.07 29.46 26.51
CA GLU A 285 -23.16 29.05 25.62
C GLU A 285 -22.69 28.06 24.55
N LYS A 286 -21.51 28.29 23.92
CA LYS A 286 -20.92 27.35 22.97
C LYS A 286 -20.48 26.06 23.65
N ALA A 287 -19.88 26.14 24.84
CA ALA A 287 -19.48 24.97 25.59
C ALA A 287 -20.63 24.02 25.86
N GLU A 288 -21.78 24.58 26.36
CA GLU A 288 -23.01 23.81 26.60
C GLU A 288 -23.57 23.21 25.29
N SER A 289 -23.56 23.96 24.20
CA SER A 289 -24.07 23.47 22.90
C SER A 289 -23.29 22.24 22.38
N TYR A 290 -21.97 22.19 22.54
CA TYR A 290 -21.17 21.03 22.18
C TYR A 290 -21.44 19.84 23.09
N LEU A 291 -21.62 20.04 24.41
CA LEU A 291 -21.97 18.95 25.33
C LEU A 291 -23.34 18.34 25.02
N LEU A 292 -24.31 19.18 24.64
CA LEU A 292 -25.62 18.68 24.22
C LEU A 292 -25.51 17.81 22.95
N ALA A 293 -24.69 18.21 22.01
CA ALA A 293 -24.43 17.38 20.79
C ALA A 293 -23.91 16.01 21.17
N VAL A 294 -22.96 15.89 22.12
CA VAL A 294 -22.44 14.60 22.61
C VAL A 294 -23.54 13.74 23.22
N SER A 295 -24.42 14.33 24.03
CA SER A 295 -25.49 13.58 24.68
C SER A 295 -26.52 13.00 23.70
N TYR A 296 -26.80 13.69 22.60
CA TYR A 296 -27.68 13.20 21.53
C TYR A 296 -27.05 12.04 20.71
N THR A 297 -25.74 11.99 20.57
CA THR A 297 -25.07 10.87 19.89
C THR A 297 -25.16 9.58 20.69
N HIS A 298 -25.01 9.64 22.01
CA HIS A 298 -25.14 8.47 22.89
C HIS A 298 -26.59 7.92 22.96
N LEU A 299 -27.60 8.77 22.83
CA LEU A 299 -29.00 8.34 22.85
C LEU A 299 -29.49 7.67 21.57
N ARG A 300 -28.80 7.84 20.46
CA ARG A 300 -29.09 7.18 19.15
C ARG A 300 -28.33 5.86 18.92
N ALA A 301 -27.34 5.59 19.73
CA ALA A 301 -26.53 4.36 19.64
C ALA A 301 -27.13 3.18 20.44
N HIS A 302 -28.24 3.37 21.09
CA HIS A 302 -29.10 2.38 21.76
C HIS A 302 -30.49 2.35 21.11
#